data_473711ee368988817a0fe2b097cb7d19
#
_entry.id   473711ee368988817a0fe2b097cb7d19
#
_cell.length_a   1.000
_cell.length_b   1.000
_cell.length_c   1.000
_cell.angle_alpha   90.00
_cell.angle_beta   90.00
_cell.angle_gamma   90.00
#
_symmetry.space_group_name_H-M   'P 1'
#
loop_
_entity.id
_entity.type
_entity.pdbx_description
1 polymer ?
#
loop_
_entity_poly.entity_id
_entity_poly.type
_entity_poly.pdbx_seq_one_letter_code
_entity_poly.pdbx_strand_id
1 'polypeptide(L)'
;MASPATRRRAREAGVDLATLPATGVGGRVLRSDLDRAVASKLAPTVTATSGITEIPVIGVRRVIAQRMEQAKRTAPHFSYVEEVDVTALEALRLHLNARRPREEAYSYLPFVMAALARVLRDFPQCNAHYDAARNVILRHAGVHIGVATQTPDGLKVPVVRHVEALTLGQVAAEVRRLSAAARNNTARREELGGSTITVTSLGKLGGIVSTPVLNLPEVAIIGLNKAVERPVVVGGAVVVRRMMNLSSSFDHRFVDGFDAAAMVQALKERLEQPATIFMVE
;
A
#
# COMPACT_ATOMS: atom_id res chain seq x y z
N MET A 1 -63.98 0.02 -1.44
CA MET A 1 -64.46 0.04 -0.02
C MET A 1 -63.38 -0.55 0.91
N ALA A 2 -63.29 -0.12 2.20
CA ALA A 2 -62.34 -0.69 3.16
C ALA A 2 -62.98 -0.69 4.57
N SER A 3 -62.50 -1.54 5.49
CA SER A 3 -62.95 -1.59 6.88
C SER A 3 -62.58 -0.31 7.66
N PRO A 4 -63.28 0.06 8.74
CA PRO A 4 -62.95 1.24 9.55
C PRO A 4 -61.51 1.21 10.06
N ALA A 5 -60.99 0.04 10.45
CA ALA A 5 -59.62 -0.15 10.91
C ALA A 5 -58.61 0.08 9.79
N THR A 6 -58.86 -0.43 8.58
CA THR A 6 -57.98 -0.21 7.40
C THR A 6 -57.96 1.26 7.00
N ARG A 7 -59.10 1.97 7.07
CA ARG A 7 -59.16 3.42 6.76
C ARG A 7 -58.37 4.28 7.74
N ARG A 8 -58.42 3.94 9.06
CA ARG A 8 -57.66 4.65 10.07
C ARG A 8 -56.16 4.47 9.82
N ARG A 9 -55.73 3.24 9.62
CA ARG A 9 -54.29 2.93 9.39
C ARG A 9 -53.75 3.52 8.06
N ALA A 10 -54.60 3.59 7.03
CA ALA A 10 -54.21 4.25 5.78
C ALA A 10 -53.95 5.76 5.97
N ARG A 11 -54.82 6.43 6.79
CA ARG A 11 -54.60 7.85 7.13
C ARG A 11 -53.30 8.05 7.94
N GLU A 12 -53.06 7.19 8.94
CA GLU A 12 -51.84 7.22 9.75
C GLU A 12 -50.57 7.01 8.88
N ALA A 13 -50.68 6.12 7.86
CA ALA A 13 -49.58 5.84 6.95
C ALA A 13 -49.45 6.80 5.74
N GLY A 14 -50.38 7.78 5.60
CA GLY A 14 -50.43 8.71 4.48
C GLY A 14 -50.60 8.01 3.12
N VAL A 15 -51.43 6.96 3.08
CA VAL A 15 -51.72 6.17 1.87
C VAL A 15 -53.19 6.38 1.46
N ASP A 16 -53.39 6.76 0.20
CA ASP A 16 -54.73 6.89 -0.37
C ASP A 16 -55.26 5.51 -0.77
N LEU A 17 -56.36 5.09 -0.14
CA LEU A 17 -57.02 3.80 -0.40
C LEU A 17 -57.62 3.72 -1.82
N ALA A 18 -57.88 4.84 -2.49
CA ALA A 18 -58.43 4.83 -3.84
C ALA A 18 -57.41 4.36 -4.88
N THR A 19 -56.12 4.48 -4.57
CA THR A 19 -55.01 4.10 -5.47
C THR A 19 -54.55 2.66 -5.29
N LEU A 20 -55.10 1.95 -4.29
CA LEU A 20 -54.67 0.58 -3.98
C LEU A 20 -55.49 -0.47 -4.76
N PRO A 21 -54.83 -1.55 -5.23
CA PRO A 21 -55.52 -2.70 -5.76
C PRO A 21 -56.38 -3.34 -4.64
N ALA A 22 -57.71 -3.45 -4.89
CA ALA A 22 -58.64 -4.03 -3.94
C ALA A 22 -58.80 -5.54 -4.19
N THR A 23 -58.10 -6.36 -3.39
CA THR A 23 -58.08 -7.83 -3.56
C THR A 23 -59.24 -8.55 -2.80
N GLY A 24 -60.03 -7.85 -2.01
CA GLY A 24 -61.15 -8.40 -1.26
C GLY A 24 -62.42 -8.57 -2.06
N VAL A 25 -63.29 -9.44 -1.57
CA VAL A 25 -64.61 -9.72 -2.20
C VAL A 25 -65.44 -8.43 -2.36
N GLY A 26 -65.99 -8.22 -3.55
CA GLY A 26 -66.76 -7.02 -3.88
C GLY A 26 -65.90 -5.75 -4.02
N GLY A 27 -64.63 -5.86 -4.38
CA GLY A 27 -63.76 -4.69 -4.56
C GLY A 27 -63.37 -4.00 -3.26
N ARG A 28 -63.24 -4.75 -2.17
CA ARG A 28 -62.84 -4.24 -0.86
C ARG A 28 -61.32 -4.26 -0.73
N VAL A 29 -60.74 -3.14 -0.32
CA VAL A 29 -59.32 -3.06 0.05
C VAL A 29 -59.09 -3.75 1.40
N LEU A 30 -58.28 -4.79 1.40
CA LEU A 30 -57.87 -5.54 2.58
C LEU A 30 -56.71 -4.89 3.31
N ARG A 31 -56.50 -5.30 4.56
CA ARG A 31 -55.33 -4.86 5.34
C ARG A 31 -54.01 -5.25 4.67
N SER A 32 -53.95 -6.44 4.06
CA SER A 32 -52.79 -6.92 3.32
C SER A 32 -52.42 -6.05 2.12
N ASP A 33 -53.40 -5.43 1.46
CA ASP A 33 -53.19 -4.54 0.33
C ASP A 33 -52.53 -3.23 0.81
N LEU A 34 -52.97 -2.70 1.95
CA LEU A 34 -52.40 -1.54 2.58
C LEU A 34 -50.99 -1.83 3.10
N ASP A 35 -50.77 -2.95 3.80
CA ASP A 35 -49.44 -3.31 4.33
C ASP A 35 -48.44 -3.50 3.20
N ARG A 36 -48.83 -4.05 2.05
CA ARG A 36 -47.98 -4.15 0.85
C ARG A 36 -47.62 -2.79 0.27
N ALA A 37 -48.59 -1.87 0.20
CA ALA A 37 -48.36 -0.52 -0.30
C ALA A 37 -47.46 0.30 0.65
N VAL A 38 -47.63 0.17 1.96
CA VAL A 38 -46.76 0.79 2.96
C VAL A 38 -45.35 0.24 2.86
N ALA A 39 -45.17 -1.07 2.72
CA ALA A 39 -43.89 -1.70 2.53
C ALA A 39 -43.18 -1.23 1.23
N SER A 40 -43.96 -1.09 0.15
CA SER A 40 -43.43 -0.55 -1.12
C SER A 40 -43.03 0.92 -1.04
N LYS A 41 -43.77 1.72 -0.25
CA LYS A 41 -43.45 3.15 -0.02
C LYS A 41 -42.19 3.34 0.88
N LEU A 42 -41.98 2.39 1.80
CA LEU A 42 -40.81 2.38 2.70
C LEU A 42 -39.61 1.68 2.09
N ALA A 43 -39.75 0.93 1.00
CA ALA A 43 -38.65 0.31 0.33
C ALA A 43 -37.68 1.40 -0.23
N PRO A 44 -36.39 1.38 0.10
CA PRO A 44 -35.47 2.34 -0.43
C PRO A 44 -35.43 2.21 -1.96
N THR A 45 -35.81 3.28 -2.65
CA THR A 45 -35.71 3.33 -4.11
C THR A 45 -34.20 3.46 -4.47
N VAL A 46 -33.58 2.34 -4.80
CA VAL A 46 -32.23 2.34 -5.36
C VAL A 46 -32.34 2.85 -6.78
N THR A 47 -31.99 4.11 -6.97
CA THR A 47 -31.93 4.70 -8.32
C THR A 47 -30.64 4.21 -8.98
N ALA A 48 -30.75 3.58 -10.15
CA ALA A 48 -29.58 3.21 -10.93
C ALA A 48 -28.80 4.48 -11.31
N THR A 49 -27.52 4.52 -10.94
CA THR A 49 -26.64 5.61 -11.35
C THR A 49 -26.19 5.33 -12.78
N SER A 50 -26.52 6.21 -13.71
CA SER A 50 -26.05 6.15 -15.10
C SER A 50 -25.21 7.40 -15.36
N GLY A 51 -24.14 7.23 -16.12
CA GLY A 51 -23.27 8.31 -16.55
C GLY A 51 -21.81 7.86 -16.67
N ILE A 52 -21.13 8.34 -17.69
CA ILE A 52 -19.70 8.18 -17.92
C ILE A 52 -19.06 9.54 -17.75
N THR A 53 -18.02 9.61 -16.90
CA THR A 53 -17.20 10.81 -16.75
C THR A 53 -15.89 10.63 -17.48
N GLU A 54 -15.62 11.42 -18.50
CA GLU A 54 -14.35 11.44 -19.21
C GLU A 54 -13.33 12.28 -18.44
N ILE A 55 -12.19 11.67 -18.08
CA ILE A 55 -11.08 12.34 -17.39
C ILE A 55 -9.84 12.29 -18.29
N PRO A 56 -9.37 13.44 -18.80
CA PRO A 56 -8.16 13.50 -19.63
C PRO A 56 -6.92 13.05 -18.86
N VAL A 57 -6.09 12.20 -19.47
CA VAL A 57 -4.78 11.78 -18.90
C VAL A 57 -3.73 12.80 -19.33
N ILE A 58 -3.49 13.82 -18.49
CA ILE A 58 -2.57 14.92 -18.74
C ILE A 58 -1.57 15.12 -17.58
N GLY A 59 -0.56 15.95 -17.78
CA GLY A 59 0.41 16.33 -16.74
C GLY A 59 1.15 15.16 -16.12
N VAL A 60 1.26 15.14 -14.80
CA VAL A 60 1.97 14.09 -14.04
C VAL A 60 1.38 12.71 -14.28
N ARG A 61 0.05 12.57 -14.39
CA ARG A 61 -0.61 11.28 -14.65
C ARG A 61 -0.18 10.67 -15.99
N ARG A 62 -0.02 11.50 -17.02
CA ARG A 62 0.46 11.02 -18.34
C ARG A 62 1.90 10.51 -18.24
N VAL A 63 2.76 11.22 -17.51
CA VAL A 63 4.16 10.79 -17.31
C VAL A 63 4.21 9.48 -16.53
N ILE A 64 3.41 9.34 -15.47
CA ILE A 64 3.31 8.09 -14.70
C ILE A 64 2.85 6.94 -15.59
N ALA A 65 1.77 7.13 -16.37
CA ALA A 65 1.25 6.10 -17.27
C ALA A 65 2.31 5.61 -18.26
N GLN A 66 3.02 6.54 -18.90
CA GLN A 66 4.10 6.21 -19.85
C GLN A 66 5.25 5.46 -19.19
N ARG A 67 5.69 5.88 -17.99
CA ARG A 67 6.76 5.20 -17.23
C ARG A 67 6.36 3.80 -16.80
N MET A 68 5.14 3.61 -16.31
CA MET A 68 4.65 2.30 -15.88
C MET A 68 4.45 1.35 -17.06
N GLU A 69 3.92 1.85 -18.19
CA GLU A 69 3.85 1.09 -19.43
C GLU A 69 5.24 0.67 -19.90
N GLN A 70 6.19 1.60 -19.96
CA GLN A 70 7.57 1.31 -20.33
C GLN A 70 8.18 0.26 -19.42
N ALA A 71 8.04 0.40 -18.09
CA ALA A 71 8.60 -0.55 -17.13
C ALA A 71 8.06 -1.97 -17.36
N LYS A 72 6.75 -2.11 -17.58
CA LYS A 72 6.13 -3.40 -17.82
C LYS A 72 6.45 -4.01 -19.19
N ARG A 73 6.69 -3.18 -20.20
CA ARG A 73 7.04 -3.65 -21.56
C ARG A 73 8.50 -4.07 -21.68
N THR A 74 9.41 -3.40 -20.96
CA THR A 74 10.85 -3.56 -21.18
C THR A 74 11.56 -4.42 -20.14
N ALA A 75 11.05 -4.47 -18.90
CA ALA A 75 11.62 -5.28 -17.84
C ALA A 75 10.76 -6.52 -17.57
N PRO A 76 11.26 -7.74 -17.75
CA PRO A 76 10.59 -8.96 -17.34
C PRO A 76 10.60 -9.06 -15.81
N HIS A 77 9.55 -8.53 -15.19
CA HIS A 77 9.40 -8.56 -13.74
C HIS A 77 9.15 -9.98 -13.23
N PHE A 78 9.87 -10.40 -12.21
CA PHE A 78 9.42 -11.47 -11.35
C PHE A 78 9.33 -10.96 -9.91
N SER A 79 8.48 -11.58 -9.11
CA SER A 79 8.27 -11.17 -7.72
C SER A 79 8.65 -12.31 -6.78
N TYR A 80 9.31 -11.95 -5.69
CA TYR A 80 9.61 -12.82 -4.57
C TYR A 80 8.98 -12.24 -3.31
N VAL A 81 8.22 -13.06 -2.59
CA VAL A 81 7.52 -12.65 -1.37
C VAL A 81 7.98 -13.50 -0.21
N GLU A 82 8.34 -12.86 0.88
CA GLU A 82 8.82 -13.52 2.09
C GLU A 82 8.08 -13.00 3.32
N GLU A 83 7.71 -13.90 4.21
CA GLU A 83 7.11 -13.58 5.49
C GLU A 83 8.20 -13.33 6.54
N VAL A 84 8.06 -12.24 7.32
CA VAL A 84 9.04 -11.78 8.31
C VAL A 84 8.36 -11.62 9.66
N ASP A 85 8.96 -12.19 10.71
CA ASP A 85 8.55 -11.96 12.10
C ASP A 85 9.15 -10.65 12.61
N VAL A 86 8.35 -9.60 12.61
CA VAL A 86 8.76 -8.26 13.07
C VAL A 86 8.43 -8.00 14.53
N THR A 87 8.19 -9.04 15.34
CA THR A 87 7.83 -8.89 16.77
C THR A 87 8.93 -8.17 17.56
N ALA A 88 10.19 -8.58 17.39
CA ALA A 88 11.33 -7.94 18.04
C ALA A 88 11.56 -6.52 17.53
N LEU A 89 11.41 -6.30 16.23
CA LEU A 89 11.51 -4.96 15.61
C LEU A 89 10.41 -4.02 16.13
N GLU A 90 9.18 -4.51 16.30
CA GLU A 90 8.09 -3.72 16.87
C GLU A 90 8.37 -3.35 18.33
N ALA A 91 8.85 -4.29 19.13
CA ALA A 91 9.23 -4.01 20.52
C ALA A 91 10.32 -2.92 20.59
N LEU A 92 11.36 -3.01 19.76
CA LEU A 92 12.39 -1.98 19.64
C LEU A 92 11.80 -0.62 19.23
N ARG A 93 10.97 -0.62 18.18
CA ARG A 93 10.32 0.59 17.66
C ARG A 93 9.47 1.27 18.74
N LEU A 94 8.67 0.52 19.48
CA LEU A 94 7.83 1.03 20.57
C LEU A 94 8.70 1.59 21.69
N HIS A 95 9.77 0.89 22.09
CA HIS A 95 10.71 1.37 23.11
C HIS A 95 11.35 2.70 22.70
N LEU A 96 11.83 2.83 21.48
CA LEU A 96 12.43 4.05 20.97
C LEU A 96 11.42 5.20 20.86
N ASN A 97 10.15 4.90 20.57
CA ASN A 97 9.08 5.88 20.45
C ASN A 97 8.49 6.33 21.80
N ALA A 98 8.69 5.59 22.87
CA ALA A 98 8.13 5.91 24.20
C ALA A 98 8.56 7.29 24.74
N ARG A 99 9.70 7.80 24.28
CA ARG A 99 10.28 9.09 24.69
C ARG A 99 10.29 10.13 23.57
N ARG A 100 9.56 9.90 22.45
CA ARG A 100 9.53 10.78 21.28
C ARG A 100 8.17 11.44 21.12
N PRO A 101 8.12 12.70 20.69
CA PRO A 101 6.90 13.31 20.21
C PRO A 101 6.28 12.47 19.09
N ARG A 102 4.94 12.49 18.99
CA ARG A 102 4.20 11.67 18.02
C ARG A 102 4.61 11.94 16.57
N GLU A 103 4.91 13.19 16.26
CA GLU A 103 5.37 13.68 14.95
C GLU A 103 6.76 13.18 14.58
N GLU A 104 7.59 12.82 15.57
CA GLU A 104 8.94 12.30 15.38
C GLU A 104 9.02 10.77 15.50
N ALA A 105 7.89 10.11 15.77
CA ALA A 105 7.85 8.67 15.98
C ALA A 105 8.35 7.90 14.74
N TYR A 106 9.13 6.87 15.00
CA TYR A 106 9.60 5.96 13.98
C TYR A 106 8.45 5.08 13.46
N SER A 107 8.35 4.95 12.14
CA SER A 107 7.64 3.87 11.46
C SER A 107 8.60 2.70 11.20
N TYR A 108 8.13 1.63 10.56
CA TYR A 108 9.00 0.53 10.12
C TYR A 108 9.98 0.96 9.01
N LEU A 109 9.59 1.91 8.17
CA LEU A 109 10.33 2.27 6.97
C LEU A 109 11.80 2.66 7.22
N PRO A 110 12.16 3.52 8.19
CA PRO A 110 13.58 3.82 8.48
C PRO A 110 14.41 2.59 8.85
N PHE A 111 13.83 1.63 9.59
CA PHE A 111 14.52 0.39 9.95
C PHE A 111 14.77 -0.50 8.74
N VAL A 112 13.75 -0.65 7.88
CA VAL A 112 13.90 -1.41 6.64
C VAL A 112 14.91 -0.77 5.72
N MET A 113 14.92 0.56 5.58
CA MET A 113 15.90 1.28 4.77
C MET A 113 17.32 1.10 5.31
N ALA A 114 17.51 1.20 6.62
CA ALA A 114 18.81 0.99 7.25
C ALA A 114 19.29 -0.47 7.07
N ALA A 115 18.41 -1.45 7.26
CA ALA A 115 18.71 -2.86 7.01
C ALA A 115 19.06 -3.12 5.53
N LEU A 116 18.25 -2.59 4.61
CA LEU A 116 18.46 -2.73 3.18
C LEU A 116 19.79 -2.14 2.73
N ALA A 117 20.17 -0.96 3.25
CA ALA A 117 21.45 -0.35 2.93
C ALA A 117 22.67 -1.22 3.35
N ARG A 118 22.52 -2.00 4.44
CA ARG A 118 23.54 -2.99 4.86
C ARG A 118 23.58 -4.17 3.93
N VAL A 119 22.41 -4.75 3.64
CA VAL A 119 22.29 -5.93 2.77
C VAL A 119 22.80 -5.67 1.35
N LEU A 120 22.54 -4.51 0.79
CA LEU A 120 22.96 -4.17 -0.58
C LEU A 120 24.48 -4.08 -0.78
N ARG A 121 25.27 -4.04 0.28
CA ARG A 121 26.74 -4.15 0.19
C ARG A 121 27.17 -5.55 -0.28
N ASP A 122 26.44 -6.57 0.17
CA ASP A 122 26.70 -7.98 -0.15
C ASP A 122 25.98 -8.41 -1.44
N PHE A 123 24.94 -7.65 -1.84
CA PHE A 123 24.12 -7.89 -3.04
C PHE A 123 24.13 -6.69 -4.00
N PRO A 124 25.31 -6.27 -4.52
CA PRO A 124 25.43 -5.08 -5.36
C PRO A 124 24.68 -5.19 -6.70
N GLN A 125 24.37 -6.41 -7.17
CA GLN A 125 23.55 -6.65 -8.35
C GLN A 125 22.10 -6.16 -8.19
N CYS A 126 21.60 -6.04 -6.95
CA CYS A 126 20.27 -5.50 -6.63
C CYS A 126 20.30 -3.96 -6.44
N ASN A 127 21.48 -3.35 -6.30
CA ASN A 127 21.68 -1.89 -6.19
C ASN A 127 22.21 -1.34 -7.51
N ALA A 128 21.46 -1.49 -8.59
CA ALA A 128 21.95 -1.25 -9.95
C ALA A 128 20.91 -0.58 -10.85
N HIS A 129 21.39 0.04 -11.90
CA HIS A 129 20.62 0.56 -13.02
C HIS A 129 20.96 -0.18 -14.31
N TYR A 130 19.96 -0.38 -15.15
CA TYR A 130 20.20 -0.80 -16.53
C TYR A 130 20.13 0.39 -17.47
N ASP A 131 21.26 0.70 -18.11
CA ASP A 131 21.34 1.66 -19.20
C ASP A 131 21.09 0.94 -20.54
N ALA A 132 19.87 1.01 -21.02
CA ALA A 132 19.48 0.35 -22.25
C ALA A 132 20.13 0.95 -23.51
N ALA A 133 20.48 2.23 -23.50
CA ALA A 133 21.13 2.89 -24.64
C ALA A 133 22.57 2.39 -24.84
N ARG A 134 23.26 2.10 -23.74
CA ARG A 134 24.66 1.60 -23.75
C ARG A 134 24.73 0.09 -23.58
N ASN A 135 23.61 -0.56 -23.27
CA ASN A 135 23.52 -1.99 -22.95
C ASN A 135 24.48 -2.40 -21.82
N VAL A 136 24.49 -1.63 -20.74
CA VAL A 136 25.35 -1.86 -19.56
C VAL A 136 24.57 -1.81 -18.26
N ILE A 137 25.04 -2.58 -17.27
CA ILE A 137 24.58 -2.51 -15.88
C ILE A 137 25.52 -1.60 -15.10
N LEU A 138 24.97 -0.62 -14.42
CA LEU A 138 25.66 0.30 -13.54
C LEU A 138 25.38 -0.11 -12.10
N ARG A 139 26.29 -0.81 -11.45
CA ARG A 139 26.24 -1.11 -10.02
C ARG A 139 26.70 0.11 -9.23
N HIS A 140 25.87 0.52 -8.26
CA HIS A 140 26.15 1.69 -7.44
C HIS A 140 26.78 1.28 -6.10
N ALA A 141 27.87 1.96 -5.69
CA ALA A 141 28.44 1.77 -4.36
C ALA A 141 27.62 2.48 -3.28
N GLY A 142 27.09 3.67 -3.58
CA GLY A 142 26.16 4.39 -2.70
C GLY A 142 24.76 3.85 -2.80
N VAL A 143 24.03 3.85 -1.69
CA VAL A 143 22.64 3.37 -1.60
C VAL A 143 21.71 4.56 -1.52
N HIS A 144 21.01 4.84 -2.62
CA HIS A 144 20.04 5.94 -2.73
C HIS A 144 18.64 5.33 -2.80
N ILE A 145 17.86 5.45 -1.72
CA ILE A 145 16.58 4.77 -1.61
C ILE A 145 15.44 5.72 -1.99
N GLY A 146 14.74 5.38 -3.08
CA GLY A 146 13.49 6.00 -3.46
C GLY A 146 12.36 5.57 -2.50
N VAL A 147 11.56 6.52 -2.05
CA VAL A 147 10.42 6.26 -1.16
C VAL A 147 9.12 6.58 -1.90
N ALA A 148 8.40 5.54 -2.31
CA ALA A 148 7.12 5.72 -2.99
C ALA A 148 6.13 6.47 -2.08
N THR A 149 5.74 7.67 -2.49
CA THR A 149 4.91 8.59 -1.71
C THR A 149 3.67 8.98 -2.49
N GLN A 150 2.49 8.66 -1.94
CA GLN A 150 1.22 9.10 -2.49
C GLN A 150 1.04 10.60 -2.30
N THR A 151 0.68 11.28 -3.39
CA THR A 151 0.39 12.71 -3.41
C THR A 151 -0.96 12.97 -4.11
N PRO A 152 -1.56 14.18 -3.97
CA PRO A 152 -2.80 14.51 -4.68
C PRO A 152 -2.69 14.37 -6.22
N ASP A 153 -1.51 14.65 -6.78
CA ASP A 153 -1.27 14.62 -8.23
C ASP A 153 -0.91 13.20 -8.75
N GLY A 154 -0.70 12.23 -7.84
CA GLY A 154 -0.26 10.88 -8.16
C GLY A 154 0.93 10.42 -7.31
N LEU A 155 1.53 9.30 -7.69
CA LEU A 155 2.67 8.74 -6.98
C LEU A 155 3.96 9.48 -7.36
N LYS A 156 4.71 9.95 -6.34
CA LYS A 156 6.06 10.50 -6.49
C LYS A 156 7.06 9.68 -5.70
N VAL A 157 8.32 9.65 -6.14
CA VAL A 157 9.38 8.86 -5.50
C VAL A 157 10.53 9.79 -5.10
N PRO A 158 10.41 10.50 -3.96
CA PRO A 158 11.53 11.25 -3.41
C PRO A 158 12.64 10.29 -2.93
N VAL A 159 13.89 10.76 -2.95
CA VAL A 159 15.08 9.93 -2.77
C VAL A 159 15.86 10.34 -1.53
N VAL A 160 16.01 9.42 -0.59
CA VAL A 160 16.97 9.55 0.52
C VAL A 160 18.33 9.08 0.01
N ARG A 161 19.28 10.00 -0.03
CA ARG A 161 20.63 9.71 -0.57
C ARG A 161 21.56 9.18 0.51
N HIS A 162 22.48 8.31 0.11
CA HIS A 162 23.55 7.78 0.96
C HIS A 162 23.04 7.21 2.30
N VAL A 163 22.00 6.37 2.21
CA VAL A 163 21.38 5.76 3.41
C VAL A 163 22.38 4.96 4.23
N GLU A 164 23.40 4.40 3.57
CA GLU A 164 24.52 3.68 4.20
C GLU A 164 25.34 4.53 5.17
N ALA A 165 25.33 5.86 4.99
CA ALA A 165 26.08 6.81 5.80
C ALA A 165 25.22 7.52 6.87
N LEU A 166 23.90 7.27 6.89
CA LEU A 166 22.97 7.94 7.78
C LEU A 166 22.67 7.09 9.02
N THR A 167 22.51 7.76 10.16
CA THR A 167 21.91 7.14 11.35
C THR A 167 20.41 6.93 11.17
N LEU A 168 19.81 6.02 11.95
CA LEU A 168 18.37 5.77 11.92
C LEU A 168 17.54 7.05 12.09
N GLY A 169 17.97 7.94 13.00
CA GLY A 169 17.32 9.23 13.23
C GLY A 169 17.35 10.14 12.00
N GLN A 170 18.50 10.21 11.32
CA GLN A 170 18.66 10.97 10.09
C GLN A 170 17.81 10.39 8.95
N VAL A 171 17.81 9.07 8.77
CA VAL A 171 16.94 8.41 7.77
C VAL A 171 15.47 8.75 8.04
N ALA A 172 15.01 8.64 9.29
CA ALA A 172 13.64 8.96 9.64
C ALA A 172 13.28 10.44 9.41
N ALA A 173 14.18 11.36 9.73
CA ALA A 173 13.99 12.79 9.49
C ALA A 173 13.90 13.10 7.99
N GLU A 174 14.81 12.55 7.18
CA GLU A 174 14.81 12.73 5.72
C GLU A 174 13.57 12.13 5.06
N VAL A 175 13.14 10.93 5.45
CA VAL A 175 11.89 10.33 4.95
C VAL A 175 10.69 11.23 5.24
N ARG A 176 10.59 11.79 6.46
CA ARG A 176 9.49 12.71 6.81
C ARG A 176 9.54 13.99 5.97
N ARG A 177 10.72 14.63 5.91
CA ARG A 177 10.96 15.87 5.17
C ARG A 177 10.59 15.70 3.69
N LEU A 178 11.16 14.69 3.05
CA LEU A 178 10.99 14.43 1.63
C LEU A 178 9.55 14.03 1.28
N SER A 179 8.92 13.19 2.11
CA SER A 179 7.51 12.80 1.90
C SER A 179 6.56 13.98 2.08
N ALA A 180 6.83 14.89 3.02
CA ALA A 180 6.06 16.13 3.17
C ALA A 180 6.27 17.06 1.98
N ALA A 181 7.50 17.27 1.54
CA ALA A 181 7.83 18.09 0.37
C ALA A 181 7.16 17.55 -0.91
N ALA A 182 7.15 16.22 -1.10
CA ALA A 182 6.48 15.60 -2.24
C ALA A 182 4.96 15.82 -2.23
N ARG A 183 4.29 15.69 -1.06
CA ARG A 183 2.84 15.93 -0.91
C ARG A 183 2.46 17.38 -1.13
N ASN A 184 3.31 18.32 -0.68
CA ASN A 184 3.07 19.76 -0.78
C ASN A 184 3.57 20.36 -2.10
N ASN A 185 4.06 19.54 -3.04
CA ASN A 185 4.64 19.98 -4.32
C ASN A 185 5.84 20.93 -4.17
N THR A 186 6.56 20.85 -3.05
CA THR A 186 7.77 21.67 -2.77
C THR A 186 9.08 20.90 -2.94
N ALA A 187 9.00 19.59 -3.26
CA ALA A 187 10.18 18.78 -3.53
C ALA A 187 10.92 19.30 -4.77
N ARG A 188 12.24 19.46 -4.64
CA ARG A 188 13.12 19.87 -5.74
C ARG A 188 13.26 18.72 -6.75
N ARG A 189 13.57 19.05 -8.01
CA ARG A 189 13.71 18.07 -9.08
C ARG A 189 14.77 17.02 -8.75
N GLU A 190 15.88 17.45 -8.14
CA GLU A 190 17.01 16.59 -7.74
C GLU A 190 16.61 15.59 -6.63
N GLU A 191 15.58 15.92 -5.85
CA GLU A 191 15.06 15.06 -4.79
C GLU A 191 14.09 13.97 -5.31
N LEU A 192 13.63 14.08 -6.55
CA LEU A 192 12.68 13.17 -7.19
C LEU A 192 13.33 12.20 -8.20
N GLY A 193 14.65 12.06 -8.17
CA GLY A 193 15.37 11.20 -9.09
C GLY A 193 16.70 10.74 -8.58
N GLY A 194 17.25 9.69 -9.22
CA GLY A 194 18.57 9.13 -8.89
C GLY A 194 18.56 8.16 -7.71
N SER A 195 17.44 7.53 -7.42
CA SER A 195 17.38 6.35 -6.55
C SER A 195 18.01 5.14 -7.22
N THR A 196 18.69 4.31 -6.45
CA THR A 196 19.33 3.07 -6.93
C THR A 196 18.47 1.84 -6.65
N ILE A 197 17.54 1.97 -5.72
CA ILE A 197 16.48 1.01 -5.38
C ILE A 197 15.30 1.78 -4.79
N THR A 198 14.09 1.30 -5.00
CA THR A 198 12.88 1.93 -4.44
C THR A 198 12.26 1.05 -3.34
N VAL A 199 11.77 1.71 -2.29
CA VAL A 199 10.92 1.08 -1.27
C VAL A 199 9.52 1.65 -1.36
N THR A 200 8.52 0.76 -1.36
CA THR A 200 7.09 1.14 -1.37
C THR A 200 6.37 0.59 -0.15
N SER A 201 5.52 1.40 0.46
CA SER A 201 4.69 0.98 1.59
C SER A 201 3.37 1.70 1.57
N LEU A 202 2.29 0.95 1.73
CA LEU A 202 0.94 1.49 1.90
C LEU A 202 0.54 1.62 3.39
N GLY A 203 1.49 1.36 4.30
CA GLY A 203 1.26 1.43 5.74
C GLY A 203 0.07 0.56 6.18
N LYS A 204 -0.88 1.14 6.90
CA LYS A 204 -2.07 0.43 7.40
C LYS A 204 -3.01 -0.07 6.29
N LEU A 205 -2.98 0.55 5.11
CA LEU A 205 -3.77 0.14 3.94
C LEU A 205 -3.11 -0.99 3.16
N GLY A 206 -1.86 -1.31 3.47
CA GLY A 206 -1.11 -2.39 2.82
C GLY A 206 -1.84 -3.72 2.91
N GLY A 207 -1.88 -4.45 1.79
CA GLY A 207 -2.40 -5.81 1.72
C GLY A 207 -1.47 -6.84 2.35
N ILE A 208 -1.79 -8.12 2.15
CA ILE A 208 -0.92 -9.23 2.56
C ILE A 208 0.25 -9.37 1.58
N VAL A 209 0.00 -9.18 0.28
CA VAL A 209 0.97 -9.31 -0.81
C VAL A 209 0.74 -8.18 -1.81
N SER A 210 1.79 -7.76 -2.47
CA SER A 210 1.76 -6.85 -3.63
C SER A 210 2.79 -7.27 -4.66
N THR A 211 2.65 -6.80 -5.89
CA THR A 211 3.61 -7.00 -6.98
C THR A 211 4.04 -5.62 -7.49
N PRO A 212 4.99 -4.96 -6.82
CA PRO A 212 5.37 -3.61 -7.18
C PRO A 212 6.00 -3.56 -8.58
N VAL A 213 5.75 -2.46 -9.30
CA VAL A 213 6.34 -2.20 -10.61
C VAL A 213 7.65 -1.48 -10.41
N LEU A 214 8.70 -1.90 -11.12
CA LEU A 214 10.03 -1.30 -11.06
C LEU A 214 10.01 0.18 -11.44
N ASN A 215 10.75 0.97 -10.70
CA ASN A 215 10.99 2.38 -11.00
C ASN A 215 12.25 2.49 -11.89
N LEU A 216 12.08 2.33 -13.21
CA LEU A 216 13.21 2.36 -14.13
C LEU A 216 14.06 3.62 -13.96
N PRO A 217 15.41 3.51 -14.07
CA PRO A 217 16.20 2.37 -14.55
C PRO A 217 16.63 1.35 -13.49
N GLU A 218 16.05 1.39 -12.29
CA GLU A 218 16.34 0.46 -11.19
C GLU A 218 15.96 -0.99 -11.55
N VAL A 219 16.71 -1.94 -11.00
CA VAL A 219 16.51 -3.38 -11.24
C VAL A 219 15.77 -4.09 -10.08
N ALA A 220 15.51 -3.39 -8.97
CA ALA A 220 14.83 -3.94 -7.81
C ALA A 220 13.94 -2.91 -7.11
N ILE A 221 12.83 -3.38 -6.54
CA ILE A 221 11.91 -2.62 -5.69
C ILE A 221 11.43 -3.50 -4.55
N ILE A 222 11.39 -2.95 -3.33
CA ILE A 222 10.95 -3.67 -2.13
C ILE A 222 9.64 -3.07 -1.62
N GLY A 223 8.61 -3.90 -1.52
CA GLY A 223 7.30 -3.55 -0.97
C GLY A 223 7.14 -4.02 0.47
N LEU A 224 6.74 -3.12 1.36
CA LEU A 224 6.36 -3.45 2.73
C LEU A 224 4.84 -3.56 2.81
N ASN A 225 4.36 -4.76 3.15
CA ASN A 225 2.96 -4.99 3.44
C ASN A 225 2.63 -4.63 4.89
N LYS A 226 1.36 -4.69 5.28
CA LYS A 226 0.97 -4.36 6.66
C LYS A 226 1.49 -5.40 7.65
N ALA A 227 1.98 -4.96 8.80
CA ALA A 227 2.29 -5.83 9.92
C ALA A 227 1.00 -6.14 10.71
N VAL A 228 0.71 -7.42 10.93
CA VAL A 228 -0.47 -7.92 11.64
C VAL A 228 -0.08 -9.00 12.64
N GLU A 229 -0.84 -9.13 13.72
CA GLU A 229 -0.69 -10.25 14.64
C GLU A 229 -1.31 -11.51 14.03
N ARG A 230 -0.55 -12.61 14.07
CA ARG A 230 -0.95 -13.92 13.53
C ARG A 230 -0.50 -15.03 14.47
N PRO A 231 -1.27 -16.12 14.59
CA PRO A 231 -0.80 -17.34 15.25
C PRO A 231 0.26 -18.00 14.35
N VAL A 232 1.40 -18.31 14.93
CA VAL A 232 2.50 -19.03 14.26
C VAL A 232 3.00 -20.13 15.18
N VAL A 233 3.61 -21.18 14.62
CA VAL A 233 4.20 -22.27 15.39
C VAL A 233 5.67 -21.94 15.63
N VAL A 234 6.07 -21.84 16.91
CA VAL A 234 7.46 -21.64 17.33
C VAL A 234 7.80 -22.69 18.39
N GLY A 235 8.81 -23.50 18.13
CA GLY A 235 9.22 -24.57 19.07
C GLY A 235 8.12 -25.58 19.39
N GLY A 236 7.20 -25.84 18.43
CA GLY A 236 6.07 -26.77 18.60
C GLY A 236 4.84 -26.16 19.31
N ALA A 237 4.89 -24.90 19.76
CA ALA A 237 3.78 -24.20 20.40
C ALA A 237 3.18 -23.12 19.46
N VAL A 238 1.87 -22.95 19.51
CA VAL A 238 1.20 -21.83 18.83
C VAL A 238 1.37 -20.55 19.65
N VAL A 239 2.01 -19.56 19.07
CA VAL A 239 2.24 -18.24 19.70
C VAL A 239 1.76 -17.12 18.80
N VAL A 240 1.40 -15.97 19.38
CA VAL A 240 1.08 -14.77 18.60
C VAL A 240 2.37 -14.05 18.26
N ARG A 241 2.56 -13.77 16.97
CA ARG A 241 3.69 -13.02 16.44
C ARG A 241 3.19 -11.89 15.55
N ARG A 242 3.96 -10.82 15.46
CA ARG A 242 3.69 -9.73 14.54
C ARG A 242 4.40 -10.00 13.21
N MET A 243 3.61 -10.39 12.22
CA MET A 243 4.10 -10.83 10.92
C MET A 243 3.92 -9.75 9.87
N MET A 244 4.89 -9.60 8.99
CA MET A 244 4.84 -8.67 7.85
C MET A 244 5.41 -9.37 6.61
N ASN A 245 4.77 -9.21 5.45
CA ASN A 245 5.35 -9.70 4.21
C ASN A 245 6.19 -8.60 3.54
N LEU A 246 7.35 -8.99 3.03
CA LEU A 246 8.13 -8.24 2.07
C LEU A 246 7.76 -8.74 0.67
N SER A 247 7.24 -7.86 -0.17
CA SER A 247 6.89 -8.16 -1.55
C SER A 247 7.87 -7.44 -2.48
N SER A 248 8.81 -8.18 -3.02
CA SER A 248 9.89 -7.63 -3.84
C SER A 248 9.65 -7.93 -5.31
N SER A 249 10.04 -7.03 -6.20
CA SER A 249 10.08 -7.29 -7.64
C SER A 249 11.45 -6.93 -8.20
N PHE A 250 11.88 -7.71 -9.18
CA PHE A 250 13.20 -7.63 -9.79
C PHE A 250 13.10 -7.70 -11.31
N ASP A 251 14.07 -7.11 -11.99
CA ASP A 251 14.27 -7.32 -13.42
C ASP A 251 15.04 -8.63 -13.65
N HIS A 252 14.33 -9.65 -14.14
CA HIS A 252 14.89 -11.01 -14.29
C HIS A 252 16.00 -11.13 -15.33
N ARG A 253 16.30 -10.08 -16.06
CA ARG A 253 17.47 -10.04 -16.96
C ARG A 253 18.79 -9.92 -16.19
N PHE A 254 18.74 -9.38 -14.95
CA PHE A 254 19.93 -8.94 -14.22
C PHE A 254 19.99 -9.46 -12.78
N VAL A 255 18.84 -9.85 -12.23
CA VAL A 255 18.72 -10.47 -10.91
C VAL A 255 17.97 -11.78 -11.09
N ASP A 256 18.61 -12.88 -10.81
CA ASP A 256 17.98 -14.21 -10.88
C ASP A 256 17.24 -14.57 -9.58
N GLY A 257 16.56 -15.73 -9.59
CA GLY A 257 15.75 -16.17 -8.46
C GLY A 257 16.58 -16.43 -7.21
N PHE A 258 17.81 -16.94 -7.36
CA PHE A 258 18.70 -17.21 -6.24
C PHE A 258 19.18 -15.91 -5.58
N ASP A 259 19.67 -14.96 -6.36
CA ASP A 259 20.13 -13.66 -5.86
C ASP A 259 19.02 -12.87 -5.16
N ALA A 260 17.83 -12.89 -5.75
CA ALA A 260 16.65 -12.24 -5.17
C ALA A 260 16.26 -12.86 -3.83
N ALA A 261 16.19 -14.20 -3.77
CA ALA A 261 15.85 -14.92 -2.56
C ALA A 261 16.91 -14.70 -1.47
N ALA A 262 18.19 -14.83 -1.80
CA ALA A 262 19.30 -14.63 -0.86
C ALA A 262 19.30 -13.21 -0.28
N MET A 263 19.12 -12.19 -1.12
CA MET A 263 19.03 -10.79 -0.69
C MET A 263 17.84 -10.55 0.24
N VAL A 264 16.66 -11.08 -0.09
CA VAL A 264 15.46 -10.91 0.75
C VAL A 264 15.58 -11.68 2.04
N GLN A 265 16.21 -12.89 2.05
CA GLN A 265 16.49 -13.63 3.28
C GLN A 265 17.46 -12.87 4.20
N ALA A 266 18.53 -12.28 3.66
CA ALA A 266 19.45 -11.44 4.43
C ALA A 266 18.74 -10.20 5.02
N LEU A 267 17.80 -9.61 4.27
CA LEU A 267 16.97 -8.52 4.78
C LEU A 267 16.02 -8.99 5.89
N LYS A 268 15.36 -10.14 5.71
CA LYS A 268 14.52 -10.78 6.71
C LYS A 268 15.26 -11.00 8.02
N GLU A 269 16.44 -11.63 7.96
CA GLU A 269 17.26 -11.91 9.14
C GLU A 269 17.55 -10.65 9.96
N ARG A 270 17.95 -9.54 9.29
CA ARG A 270 18.20 -8.26 9.97
C ARG A 270 16.95 -7.63 10.58
N LEU A 271 15.78 -7.84 9.98
CA LEU A 271 14.52 -7.33 10.52
C LEU A 271 13.99 -8.20 11.69
N GLU A 272 14.22 -9.49 11.65
CA GLU A 272 13.89 -10.42 12.73
C GLU A 272 14.85 -10.27 13.92
N GLN A 273 16.13 -9.90 13.64
CA GLN A 273 17.18 -9.63 14.63
C GLN A 273 17.62 -8.15 14.57
N PRO A 274 16.78 -7.19 15.00
CA PRO A 274 16.99 -5.76 14.71
C PRO A 274 18.26 -5.15 15.30
N ALA A 275 18.91 -5.79 16.27
CA ALA A 275 20.22 -5.36 16.78
C ALA A 275 21.28 -5.40 15.67
N THR A 276 21.21 -6.35 14.74
CA THR A 276 22.18 -6.54 13.64
C THR A 276 22.14 -5.39 12.64
N ILE A 277 21.07 -4.60 12.58
CA ILE A 277 20.98 -3.39 11.74
C ILE A 277 22.04 -2.37 12.14
N PHE A 278 22.42 -2.33 13.42
CA PHE A 278 23.28 -1.31 14.00
C PHE A 278 24.71 -1.81 14.26
N MET A 279 24.97 -3.10 14.07
CA MET A 279 26.32 -3.66 14.20
C MET A 279 27.17 -3.24 12.98
N VAL A 280 28.37 -2.79 13.25
CA VAL A 280 29.39 -2.51 12.21
C VAL A 280 30.27 -3.74 12.15
N GLU A 281 30.20 -4.47 11.02
CA GLU A 281 31.12 -5.54 10.66
C GLU A 281 32.25 -4.99 9.81
#